data_fb28dc955000df4d33d6eabeff754c07
#
_entry.id   fb28dc955000df4d33d6eabeff754c07
#
_cell.length_a   1.000
_cell.length_b   1.000
_cell.length_c   1.000
_cell.angle_alpha   90.00
_cell.angle_beta   90.00
_cell.angle_gamma   90.00
#
_symmetry.space_group_name_H-M   'P 1'
#
loop_
_entity.id
_entity.type
_entity.pdbx_description
1 polymer ?
#
loop_
_entity_poly.entity_id
_entity_poly.type
_entity_poly.pdbx_seq_one_letter_code
_entity_poly.pdbx_strand_id
1 'polypeptide(L)'
;DPELLMQKVIDKYGRIDILVNNAGILEQGLKPIDRFLDEDMDRIIETNEKGTMRCMRAAAKRMKKGASIVNVASVAGEKGCGGAAYVASKAAVIGLTKHTALRFQKDGIRCNAICPGNIITPMTMGTDPKALDPDMIGAMMTHSDIKAESCMAEDVANAILFFASDEARAITGQIIVTDFGAML
;
A
#
# COMPACT_ATOMS: atom_id res chain seq x y z
N ASP A 1 -13.21 -4.91 -12.82
CA ASP A 1 -12.99 -3.73 -13.70
C ASP A 1 -13.16 -2.45 -12.89
N PRO A 2 -12.09 -1.63 -12.69
CA PRO A 2 -12.13 -0.40 -11.91
C PRO A 2 -13.05 0.67 -12.50
N GLU A 3 -13.17 0.80 -13.82
CA GLU A 3 -14.07 1.78 -14.43
C GLU A 3 -15.54 1.46 -14.10
N LEU A 4 -15.92 0.19 -14.18
CA LEU A 4 -17.26 -0.28 -13.81
C LEU A 4 -17.53 -0.08 -12.31
N LEU A 5 -16.54 -0.32 -11.46
CA LEU A 5 -16.66 -0.09 -10.01
C LEU A 5 -16.94 1.39 -9.72
N MET A 6 -16.15 2.30 -10.29
CA MET A 6 -16.34 3.74 -10.09
C MET A 6 -17.69 4.22 -10.65
N GLN A 7 -18.14 3.65 -11.79
CA GLN A 7 -19.45 3.99 -12.33
C GLN A 7 -20.57 3.58 -11.37
N LYS A 8 -20.52 2.37 -10.80
CA LYS A 8 -21.52 1.91 -9.81
C LYS A 8 -21.56 2.82 -8.57
N VAL A 9 -20.42 3.34 -8.13
CA VAL A 9 -20.38 4.29 -7.01
C VAL A 9 -21.06 5.60 -7.39
N ILE A 10 -20.77 6.14 -8.58
CA ILE A 10 -21.42 7.35 -9.09
C ILE A 10 -22.94 7.14 -9.25
N ASP A 11 -23.37 6.02 -9.82
CA ASP A 11 -24.79 5.72 -10.01
C ASP A 11 -25.56 5.64 -8.69
N LYS A 12 -24.89 5.16 -7.64
CA LYS A 12 -25.50 5.00 -6.31
C LYS A 12 -25.44 6.25 -5.43
N TYR A 13 -24.30 6.96 -5.45
CA TYR A 13 -24.01 8.05 -4.50
C TYR A 13 -23.82 9.42 -5.16
N GLY A 14 -23.77 9.50 -6.49
CA GLY A 14 -23.58 10.73 -7.26
C GLY A 14 -22.15 11.27 -7.28
N ARG A 15 -21.25 10.75 -6.43
CA ARG A 15 -19.88 11.25 -6.28
C ARG A 15 -18.93 10.18 -5.73
N ILE A 16 -17.62 10.44 -5.87
CA ILE A 16 -16.55 9.67 -5.22
C ILE A 16 -15.72 10.65 -4.39
N ASP A 17 -15.74 10.49 -3.08
CA ASP A 17 -15.01 11.35 -2.15
C ASP A 17 -13.72 10.72 -1.66
N ILE A 18 -13.72 9.39 -1.49
CA ILE A 18 -12.62 8.66 -0.91
C ILE A 18 -12.35 7.43 -1.77
N LEU A 19 -11.07 7.21 -2.08
CA LEU A 19 -10.57 5.95 -2.61
C LEU A 19 -9.53 5.39 -1.64
N VAL A 20 -9.75 4.17 -1.16
CA VAL A 20 -8.76 3.43 -0.40
C VAL A 20 -8.26 2.26 -1.24
N ASN A 21 -6.99 2.28 -1.62
CA ASN A 21 -6.33 1.16 -2.30
C ASN A 21 -5.62 0.30 -1.25
N ASN A 22 -6.36 -0.64 -0.68
CA ASN A 22 -5.85 -1.56 0.34
C ASN A 22 -5.56 -2.96 -0.21
N ALA A 23 -6.23 -3.37 -1.28
CA ALA A 23 -6.05 -4.70 -1.86
C ALA A 23 -4.59 -4.96 -2.26
N GLY A 24 -4.08 -6.12 -1.85
CA GLY A 24 -2.72 -6.52 -2.16
C GLY A 24 -2.49 -7.98 -1.83
N ILE A 25 -1.45 -8.53 -2.39
CA ILE A 25 -1.00 -9.90 -2.17
C ILE A 25 0.50 -9.92 -1.90
N LEU A 26 0.97 -11.01 -1.29
CA LEU A 26 2.37 -11.27 -1.01
C LEU A 26 2.86 -12.45 -1.86
N GLU A 27 4.13 -12.48 -2.20
CA GLU A 27 4.75 -13.66 -2.76
C GLU A 27 4.97 -14.73 -1.68
N GLN A 28 5.08 -15.98 -2.14
CA GLN A 28 5.45 -17.05 -1.24
C GLN A 28 6.95 -17.05 -0.98
N GLY A 29 7.32 -17.10 0.31
CA GLY A 29 8.69 -17.32 0.73
C GLY A 29 9.58 -16.08 0.76
N LEU A 30 9.09 -14.88 0.46
CA LEU A 30 9.87 -13.64 0.49
C LEU A 30 11.20 -13.76 -0.27
N LYS A 31 11.14 -14.19 -1.54
CA LYS A 31 12.33 -14.52 -2.33
C LYS A 31 13.17 -13.27 -2.66
N PRO A 32 14.50 -13.32 -2.47
CA PRO A 32 15.41 -12.25 -2.86
C PRO A 32 15.51 -12.12 -4.39
N ILE A 33 16.20 -11.07 -4.83
CA ILE A 33 16.31 -10.69 -6.25
C ILE A 33 16.93 -11.77 -7.15
N ASP A 34 17.77 -12.64 -6.61
CA ASP A 34 18.44 -13.71 -7.32
C ASP A 34 17.65 -15.04 -7.36
N ARG A 35 16.50 -15.11 -6.69
CA ARG A 35 15.71 -16.35 -6.53
C ARG A 35 14.18 -16.15 -6.62
N PHE A 36 13.69 -14.97 -6.99
CA PHE A 36 12.25 -14.79 -7.19
C PHE A 36 11.76 -15.57 -8.42
N LEU A 37 10.48 -15.87 -8.48
CA LEU A 37 9.85 -16.56 -9.61
C LEU A 37 9.10 -15.54 -10.47
N ASP A 38 9.24 -15.64 -11.79
CA ASP A 38 8.56 -14.76 -12.75
C ASP A 38 7.04 -14.79 -12.57
N GLU A 39 6.46 -15.96 -12.27
CA GLU A 39 5.02 -16.11 -12.00
C GLU A 39 4.57 -15.33 -10.77
N ASP A 40 5.37 -15.30 -9.70
CA ASP A 40 5.09 -14.49 -8.51
C ASP A 40 5.21 -13.01 -8.83
N MET A 41 6.24 -12.60 -9.57
CA MET A 41 6.44 -11.24 -10.02
C MET A 41 5.22 -10.76 -10.82
N ASP A 42 4.80 -11.49 -11.84
CA ASP A 42 3.67 -11.13 -12.70
C ASP A 42 2.38 -10.96 -11.88
N ARG A 43 2.09 -11.90 -11.01
CA ARG A 43 0.90 -11.89 -10.15
C ARG A 43 0.89 -10.71 -9.18
N ILE A 44 2.04 -10.42 -8.57
CA ILE A 44 2.18 -9.34 -7.60
C ILE A 44 2.11 -7.97 -8.27
N ILE A 45 2.83 -7.78 -9.36
CA ILE A 45 2.80 -6.52 -10.13
C ILE A 45 1.41 -6.27 -10.70
N GLU A 46 0.74 -7.29 -11.25
CA GLU A 46 -0.62 -7.14 -11.78
C GLU A 46 -1.62 -6.70 -10.70
N THR A 47 -1.50 -7.27 -9.49
CA THR A 47 -2.43 -6.97 -8.40
C THR A 47 -2.07 -5.68 -7.66
N ASN A 48 -0.85 -5.60 -7.12
CA ASN A 48 -0.48 -4.53 -6.19
C ASN A 48 -0.21 -3.21 -6.90
N GLU A 49 0.47 -3.25 -8.04
CA GLU A 49 0.85 -2.05 -8.79
C GLU A 49 -0.20 -1.67 -9.81
N LYS A 50 -0.41 -2.51 -10.83
CA LYS A 50 -1.33 -2.20 -11.94
C LYS A 50 -2.77 -2.08 -11.46
N GLY A 51 -3.19 -2.92 -10.49
CA GLY A 51 -4.50 -2.82 -9.85
C GLY A 51 -4.71 -1.46 -9.20
N THR A 52 -3.75 -1.03 -8.37
CA THR A 52 -3.76 0.28 -7.72
C THR A 52 -3.77 1.42 -8.75
N MET A 53 -2.91 1.39 -9.77
CA MET A 53 -2.87 2.41 -10.83
C MET A 53 -4.19 2.52 -11.57
N ARG A 54 -4.82 1.40 -11.91
CA ARG A 54 -6.11 1.38 -12.63
C ARG A 54 -7.23 1.97 -11.78
N CYS A 55 -7.28 1.65 -10.48
CA CYS A 55 -8.25 2.23 -9.54
C CYS A 55 -8.04 3.74 -9.37
N MET A 56 -6.80 4.17 -9.15
CA MET A 56 -6.47 5.60 -9.06
C MET A 56 -6.86 6.36 -10.33
N ARG A 57 -6.54 5.82 -11.51
CA ARG A 57 -6.90 6.43 -12.80
C ARG A 57 -8.42 6.57 -12.97
N ALA A 58 -9.17 5.53 -12.65
CA ALA A 58 -10.62 5.51 -12.79
C ALA A 58 -11.31 6.48 -11.82
N ALA A 59 -10.83 6.53 -10.57
CA ALA A 59 -11.36 7.44 -9.55
C ALA A 59 -10.99 8.91 -9.82
N ALA A 60 -9.73 9.19 -10.13
CA ALA A 60 -9.23 10.54 -10.34
C ALA A 60 -9.95 11.29 -11.48
N LYS A 61 -10.43 10.58 -12.50
CA LYS A 61 -11.25 11.16 -13.58
C LYS A 61 -12.62 11.69 -13.10
N ARG A 62 -13.10 11.22 -11.95
CA ARG A 62 -14.45 11.44 -11.42
C ARG A 62 -14.46 12.18 -10.08
N MET A 63 -13.35 12.18 -9.37
CA MET A 63 -13.18 12.88 -8.10
C MET A 63 -13.20 14.39 -8.29
N LYS A 64 -13.66 15.10 -7.26
CA LYS A 64 -13.73 16.57 -7.23
C LYS A 64 -12.94 17.11 -6.06
N LYS A 65 -12.82 18.43 -5.99
CA LYS A 65 -12.17 19.15 -4.89
C LYS A 65 -12.66 18.64 -3.52
N GLY A 66 -11.71 18.39 -2.63
CA GLY A 66 -11.94 17.83 -1.30
C GLY A 66 -11.78 16.32 -1.22
N ALA A 67 -11.70 15.61 -2.36
CA ALA A 67 -11.52 14.16 -2.35
C ALA A 67 -10.15 13.73 -1.83
N SER A 68 -10.08 12.49 -1.31
CA SER A 68 -8.88 11.88 -0.76
C SER A 68 -8.61 10.49 -1.32
N ILE A 69 -7.37 10.24 -1.71
CA ILE A 69 -6.87 8.92 -2.07
C ILE A 69 -5.91 8.47 -0.98
N VAL A 70 -6.13 7.28 -0.42
CA VAL A 70 -5.26 6.66 0.56
C VAL A 70 -4.77 5.32 0.02
N ASN A 71 -3.47 5.19 -0.13
CA ASN A 71 -2.85 3.96 -0.63
C ASN A 71 -2.19 3.20 0.52
N VAL A 72 -2.42 1.90 0.60
CA VAL A 72 -1.72 1.02 1.54
C VAL A 72 -0.50 0.42 0.83
N ALA A 73 0.66 1.03 1.08
CA ALA A 73 1.94 0.55 0.61
C ALA A 73 2.53 -0.50 1.58
N SER A 74 3.75 -0.35 2.03
CA SER A 74 4.40 -1.18 3.05
C SER A 74 5.77 -0.58 3.41
N VAL A 75 6.28 -0.83 4.60
CA VAL A 75 7.70 -0.60 4.93
C VAL A 75 8.62 -1.34 3.96
N ALA A 76 8.18 -2.46 3.39
CA ALA A 76 8.92 -3.19 2.35
C ALA A 76 9.26 -2.29 1.15
N GLY A 77 8.32 -1.47 0.70
CA GLY A 77 8.54 -0.54 -0.42
C GLY A 77 9.42 0.66 -0.09
N GLU A 78 9.58 0.98 1.19
CA GLU A 78 10.39 2.11 1.65
C GLU A 78 11.81 1.68 2.06
N LYS A 79 11.92 0.55 2.74
CA LYS A 79 13.16 0.07 3.36
C LYS A 79 13.78 -1.14 2.65
N GLY A 80 13.09 -1.73 1.68
CA GLY A 80 13.57 -2.93 0.97
C GLY A 80 13.41 -4.24 1.76
N CYS A 81 12.69 -4.24 2.86
CA CYS A 81 12.51 -5.39 3.74
C CYS A 81 11.34 -6.26 3.28
N GLY A 82 11.61 -7.27 2.46
CA GLY A 82 10.60 -8.17 1.89
C GLY A 82 11.12 -8.93 0.69
N GLY A 83 10.30 -9.73 0.07
CA GLY A 83 10.66 -10.36 -1.20
C GLY A 83 10.71 -9.36 -2.35
N ALA A 84 11.54 -9.64 -3.36
CA ALA A 84 11.90 -8.69 -4.41
C ALA A 84 10.68 -8.15 -5.18
N ALA A 85 9.74 -9.02 -5.56
CA ALA A 85 8.55 -8.62 -6.32
C ALA A 85 7.61 -7.75 -5.47
N TYR A 86 7.43 -8.10 -4.20
CA TYR A 86 6.60 -7.32 -3.28
C TYR A 86 7.20 -5.94 -3.00
N VAL A 87 8.50 -5.88 -2.72
CA VAL A 87 9.25 -4.63 -2.53
C VAL A 87 9.06 -3.71 -3.73
N ALA A 88 9.29 -4.21 -4.95
CA ALA A 88 9.12 -3.45 -6.18
C ALA A 88 7.69 -2.90 -6.31
N SER A 89 6.67 -3.75 -6.09
CA SER A 89 5.26 -3.34 -6.20
C SER A 89 4.87 -2.27 -5.20
N LYS A 90 5.37 -2.37 -3.95
CA LYS A 90 5.04 -1.40 -2.88
C LYS A 90 5.83 -0.09 -3.03
N ALA A 91 7.06 -0.14 -3.53
CA ALA A 91 7.81 1.05 -3.92
C ALA A 91 7.12 1.81 -5.06
N ALA A 92 6.56 1.10 -6.05
CA ALA A 92 5.76 1.70 -7.11
C ALA A 92 4.53 2.46 -6.54
N VAL A 93 3.81 1.89 -5.57
CA VAL A 93 2.67 2.54 -4.90
C VAL A 93 3.09 3.84 -4.20
N ILE A 94 4.27 3.87 -3.57
CA ILE A 94 4.84 5.08 -2.95
C ILE A 94 5.09 6.15 -4.03
N GLY A 95 5.73 5.78 -5.14
CA GLY A 95 5.98 6.68 -6.26
C GLY A 95 4.70 7.23 -6.87
N LEU A 96 3.70 6.37 -7.09
CA LEU A 96 2.38 6.74 -7.60
C LEU A 96 1.64 7.71 -6.67
N THR A 97 1.78 7.53 -5.36
CA THR A 97 1.19 8.43 -4.35
C THR A 97 1.73 9.85 -4.50
N LYS A 98 3.05 10.00 -4.55
CA LYS A 98 3.72 11.30 -4.72
C LYS A 98 3.37 11.94 -6.06
N HIS A 99 3.40 11.16 -7.14
CA HIS A 99 3.02 11.63 -8.47
C HIS A 99 1.58 12.15 -8.50
N THR A 100 0.64 11.41 -7.92
CA THR A 100 -0.78 11.77 -7.90
C THR A 100 -1.04 13.01 -7.05
N ALA A 101 -0.40 13.10 -5.88
CA ALA A 101 -0.47 14.28 -5.03
C ALA A 101 0.00 15.54 -5.76
N LEU A 102 1.15 15.46 -6.45
CA LEU A 102 1.70 16.55 -7.25
C LEU A 102 0.74 16.95 -8.38
N ARG A 103 0.23 15.96 -9.14
CA ARG A 103 -0.64 16.23 -10.31
C ARG A 103 -1.96 16.89 -9.91
N PHE A 104 -2.57 16.47 -8.81
CA PHE A 104 -3.92 16.89 -8.44
C PHE A 104 -3.97 17.94 -7.31
N GLN A 105 -2.83 18.48 -6.91
CA GLN A 105 -2.76 19.54 -5.88
C GLN A 105 -3.66 20.74 -6.21
N LYS A 106 -3.60 21.22 -7.44
CA LYS A 106 -4.43 22.39 -7.91
C LYS A 106 -5.90 22.04 -8.00
N ASP A 107 -6.23 20.78 -8.21
CA ASP A 107 -7.60 20.29 -8.26
C ASP A 107 -8.19 20.06 -6.86
N GLY A 108 -7.37 20.25 -5.81
CA GLY A 108 -7.76 20.09 -4.41
C GLY A 108 -8.07 18.64 -4.01
N ILE A 109 -7.44 17.66 -4.71
CA ILE A 109 -7.53 16.23 -4.38
C ILE A 109 -6.24 15.83 -3.66
N ARG A 110 -6.36 15.20 -2.52
CA ARG A 110 -5.22 14.71 -1.72
C ARG A 110 -4.89 13.26 -2.07
N CYS A 111 -3.61 12.91 -1.99
CA CYS A 111 -3.16 11.52 -2.12
C CYS A 111 -2.03 11.25 -1.14
N ASN A 112 -2.23 10.29 -0.24
CA ASN A 112 -1.25 9.90 0.76
C ASN A 112 -1.11 8.38 0.81
N ALA A 113 -0.01 7.87 1.39
CA ALA A 113 0.18 6.45 1.61
C ALA A 113 0.52 6.14 3.06
N ILE A 114 0.09 4.95 3.47
CA ILE A 114 0.49 4.32 4.72
C ILE A 114 1.40 3.16 4.37
N CYS A 115 2.49 3.04 5.10
CA CYS A 115 3.47 1.96 5.00
C CYS A 115 3.43 1.13 6.29
N PRO A 116 2.56 0.15 6.41
CA PRO A 116 2.54 -0.70 7.59
C PRO A 116 3.80 -1.56 7.68
N GLY A 117 4.24 -1.82 8.91
CA GLY A 117 5.21 -2.86 9.23
C GLY A 117 4.54 -4.23 9.32
N ASN A 118 4.91 -4.98 10.36
CA ASN A 118 4.26 -6.26 10.63
C ASN A 118 2.83 -6.04 11.15
N ILE A 119 1.84 -6.64 10.48
CA ILE A 119 0.43 -6.58 10.89
C ILE A 119 -0.07 -8.01 11.09
N ILE A 120 -0.81 -8.24 12.17
CA ILE A 120 -1.50 -9.51 12.39
C ILE A 120 -2.73 -9.55 11.49
N THR A 121 -2.64 -10.31 10.40
CA THR A 121 -3.69 -10.47 9.40
C THR A 121 -3.69 -11.89 8.83
N PRO A 122 -4.75 -12.33 8.14
CA PRO A 122 -4.73 -13.61 7.44
C PRO A 122 -3.58 -13.74 6.43
N MET A 123 -3.13 -12.63 5.81
CA MET A 123 -1.99 -12.63 4.89
C MET A 123 -0.70 -13.04 5.58
N THR A 124 -0.38 -12.46 6.73
CA THR A 124 0.85 -12.75 7.49
C THR A 124 0.77 -14.08 8.24
N MET A 125 -0.40 -14.40 8.78
CA MET A 125 -0.63 -15.68 9.47
C MET A 125 -0.66 -16.90 8.53
N GLY A 126 -1.02 -16.69 7.26
CA GLY A 126 -1.05 -17.74 6.24
C GLY A 126 0.30 -18.05 5.59
N THR A 127 1.36 -17.34 5.96
CA THR A 127 2.70 -17.59 5.43
C THR A 127 3.28 -18.86 6.07
N ASP A 128 3.68 -19.84 5.25
CA ASP A 128 4.39 -21.02 5.74
C ASP A 128 5.82 -20.64 6.14
N PRO A 129 6.21 -20.76 7.43
CA PRO A 129 7.57 -20.42 7.84
C PRO A 129 8.67 -21.24 7.15
N LYS A 130 8.34 -22.45 6.67
CA LYS A 130 9.30 -23.33 5.96
C LYS A 130 9.53 -22.90 4.52
N ALA A 131 8.61 -22.12 3.95
CA ALA A 131 8.76 -21.57 2.60
C ALA A 131 9.62 -20.30 2.56
N LEU A 132 9.83 -19.66 3.71
CA LEU A 132 10.58 -18.41 3.82
C LEU A 132 12.05 -18.60 3.43
N ASP A 133 12.57 -17.66 2.66
CA ASP A 133 13.97 -17.65 2.27
C ASP A 133 14.85 -17.26 3.46
N PRO A 134 15.78 -18.15 3.91
CA PRO A 134 16.54 -17.92 5.12
C PRO A 134 17.51 -16.74 5.03
N ASP A 135 18.09 -16.48 3.86
CA ASP A 135 19.04 -15.37 3.68
C ASP A 135 18.28 -14.04 3.72
N MET A 136 17.10 -13.97 3.08
CA MET A 136 16.28 -12.77 3.12
C MET A 136 15.75 -12.48 4.53
N ILE A 137 15.28 -13.50 5.23
CA ILE A 137 14.85 -13.36 6.63
C ILE A 137 16.01 -12.92 7.51
N GLY A 138 17.19 -13.53 7.36
CA GLY A 138 18.40 -13.13 8.08
C GLY A 138 18.74 -11.65 7.86
N ALA A 139 18.72 -11.20 6.61
CA ALA A 139 18.96 -9.79 6.27
C ALA A 139 17.90 -8.86 6.88
N MET A 140 16.61 -9.21 6.81
CA MET A 140 15.54 -8.40 7.40
C MET A 140 15.70 -8.27 8.92
N MET A 141 16.04 -9.34 9.61
CA MET A 141 16.24 -9.34 11.07
C MET A 141 17.39 -8.44 11.55
N THR A 142 18.33 -8.10 10.68
CA THR A 142 19.41 -7.16 11.02
C THR A 142 19.00 -5.69 10.89
N HIS A 143 17.85 -5.42 10.27
CA HIS A 143 17.38 -4.07 9.94
C HIS A 143 16.02 -3.73 10.56
N SER A 144 15.46 -4.64 11.34
CA SER A 144 14.19 -4.43 12.03
C SER A 144 14.26 -4.91 13.47
N ASP A 145 13.63 -4.18 14.38
CA ASP A 145 13.43 -4.66 15.74
C ASP A 145 12.32 -5.73 15.77
N ILE A 146 12.73 -6.98 15.78
CA ILE A 146 11.81 -8.13 15.84
C ILE A 146 11.02 -8.24 17.16
N LYS A 147 11.40 -7.45 18.19
CA LYS A 147 10.69 -7.38 19.47
C LYS A 147 9.65 -6.28 19.50
N ALA A 148 9.64 -5.40 18.51
CA ALA A 148 8.62 -4.37 18.39
C ALA A 148 7.22 -5.00 18.28
N GLU A 149 6.24 -4.31 18.82
CA GLU A 149 4.85 -4.74 18.76
C GLU A 149 4.37 -4.82 17.32
N SER A 150 3.60 -5.86 17.00
CA SER A 150 2.95 -5.96 15.69
C SER A 150 1.66 -5.14 15.67
N CYS A 151 1.43 -4.41 14.59
CA CYS A 151 0.18 -3.69 14.41
C CYS A 151 -1.01 -4.65 14.31
N MET A 152 -2.14 -4.21 14.81
CA MET A 152 -3.44 -4.79 14.47
C MET A 152 -4.00 -4.12 13.21
N ALA A 153 -4.97 -4.75 12.57
CA ALA A 153 -5.62 -4.16 11.39
C ALA A 153 -6.27 -2.81 11.72
N GLU A 154 -6.77 -2.64 12.94
CA GLU A 154 -7.39 -1.41 13.45
C GLU A 154 -6.40 -0.25 13.54
N ASP A 155 -5.13 -0.48 13.85
CA ASP A 155 -4.11 0.57 13.92
C ASP A 155 -3.90 1.20 12.54
N VAL A 156 -3.82 0.35 11.51
CA VAL A 156 -3.71 0.79 10.12
C VAL A 156 -5.01 1.46 9.65
N ALA A 157 -6.17 0.91 10.02
CA ALA A 157 -7.47 1.47 9.67
C ALA A 157 -7.66 2.88 10.25
N ASN A 158 -7.20 3.14 11.48
CA ASN A 158 -7.26 4.46 12.11
C ASN A 158 -6.40 5.48 11.34
N ALA A 159 -5.22 5.10 10.88
CA ALA A 159 -4.38 5.95 10.04
C ALA A 159 -5.03 6.21 8.66
N ILE A 160 -5.67 5.20 8.06
CA ILE A 160 -6.45 5.36 6.82
C ILE A 160 -7.60 6.36 7.04
N LEU A 161 -8.35 6.20 8.12
CA LEU A 161 -9.48 7.08 8.45
C LEU A 161 -9.03 8.53 8.62
N PHE A 162 -7.92 8.77 9.32
CA PHE A 162 -7.34 10.10 9.45
C PHE A 162 -7.05 10.73 8.09
N PHE A 163 -6.33 10.04 7.20
CA PHE A 163 -6.02 10.57 5.87
C PHE A 163 -7.23 10.71 4.94
N ALA A 164 -8.25 9.88 5.12
CA ALA A 164 -9.48 9.97 4.36
C ALA A 164 -10.34 11.17 4.79
N SER A 165 -10.23 11.60 6.04
CA SER A 165 -11.05 12.65 6.65
C SER A 165 -10.55 14.08 6.36
N ASP A 166 -11.36 15.07 6.69
CA ASP A 166 -11.02 16.50 6.62
C ASP A 166 -9.98 16.93 7.66
N GLU A 167 -9.73 16.13 8.68
CA GLU A 167 -8.65 16.36 9.66
C GLU A 167 -7.28 16.41 8.97
N ALA A 168 -7.11 15.68 7.87
CA ALA A 168 -5.90 15.68 7.06
C ALA A 168 -5.95 16.65 5.87
N ARG A 169 -6.84 17.66 5.89
CA ARG A 169 -7.08 18.56 4.73
C ARG A 169 -5.85 19.29 4.19
N ALA A 170 -4.84 19.50 5.02
CA ALA A 170 -3.59 20.17 4.66
C ALA A 170 -2.48 19.20 4.24
N ILE A 171 -2.75 17.87 4.25
CA ILE A 171 -1.74 16.83 4.09
C ILE A 171 -1.94 16.12 2.75
N THR A 172 -0.95 16.20 1.87
CA THR A 172 -0.92 15.46 0.60
C THR A 172 0.52 15.08 0.23
N GLY A 173 0.70 13.97 -0.46
CA GLY A 173 2.01 13.47 -0.88
C GLY A 173 2.82 12.81 0.24
N GLN A 174 2.22 12.60 1.41
CA GLN A 174 2.92 12.04 2.55
C GLN A 174 2.90 10.50 2.53
N ILE A 175 3.99 9.95 3.04
CA ILE A 175 4.19 8.52 3.23
C ILE A 175 4.43 8.33 4.73
N ILE A 176 3.53 7.64 5.41
CA ILE A 176 3.66 7.42 6.87
C ILE A 176 3.88 5.95 7.15
N VAL A 177 4.85 5.67 7.99
CA VAL A 177 5.09 4.33 8.54
C VAL A 177 4.22 4.12 9.78
N THR A 178 3.64 2.91 9.89
CA THR A 178 2.90 2.43 11.06
C THR A 178 3.46 1.06 11.45
N ASP A 179 4.43 1.05 12.39
CA ASP A 179 5.21 -0.15 12.74
C ASP A 179 5.72 -0.16 14.18
N PHE A 180 5.18 0.68 15.06
CA PHE A 180 5.67 0.87 16.43
C PHE A 180 7.18 1.16 16.53
N GLY A 181 7.76 1.74 15.46
CA GLY A 181 9.19 2.06 15.42
C GLY A 181 10.11 0.88 15.06
N ALA A 182 9.56 -0.25 14.62
CA ALA A 182 10.33 -1.46 14.29
C ALA A 182 11.42 -1.25 13.23
N MET A 183 11.29 -0.20 12.42
CA MET A 183 12.20 0.12 11.30
C MET A 183 12.98 1.44 11.50
N LEU A 184 13.05 1.95 12.74
CA LEU A 184 13.83 3.14 13.09
C LEU A 184 15.33 2.87 13.20
#